data_35c9704488e4d3fadd2be9e79d7a70e8
#
_entry.id   35c9704488e4d3fadd2be9e79d7a70e8
#
_cell.length_a   1.000
_cell.length_b   1.000
_cell.length_c   1.000
_cell.angle_alpha   90.00
_cell.angle_beta   90.00
_cell.angle_gamma   90.00
#
_symmetry.space_group_name_H-M   'P 1'
#
loop_
_entity.id
_entity.type
_entity.pdbx_description
1 polymer ?
#
loop_
_entity_poly.entity_id
_entity_poly.type
_entity_poly.pdbx_seq_one_letter_code
_entity_poly.pdbx_strand_id
1 'polypeptide(L)'
;YFDENHFAYLEDIDIGYRARIYGYYNTYCPHALVYHVGSGTSGSKYNAFKVKLSARNNIYLVYKNMPYIQLALIFFLWQLVFSSNTYSLLKLVGVKNTKKDFSKVFII
;
A
#
# COMPACT_ATOMS: atom_id res chain seq x y z
N TYR A 1 15.50 -6.45 13.54
CA TYR A 1 14.82 -5.41 14.30
C TYR A 1 13.73 -4.77 13.45
N PHE A 2 12.70 -4.20 14.10
CA PHE A 2 11.69 -3.38 13.44
C PHE A 2 12.33 -2.13 12.83
N ASP A 3 11.78 -1.67 11.71
CA ASP A 3 12.23 -0.44 11.07
C ASP A 3 11.46 0.75 11.67
N GLU A 4 12.16 1.63 12.33
CA GLU A 4 11.60 2.80 13.01
C GLU A 4 10.89 3.76 12.06
N ASN A 5 11.26 3.75 10.78
CA ASN A 5 10.60 4.57 9.76
C ASN A 5 9.14 4.17 9.50
N HIS A 6 8.74 2.96 9.86
CA HIS A 6 7.33 2.57 9.81
C HIS A 6 6.51 3.27 10.88
N PHE A 7 7.08 3.55 12.05
CA PHE A 7 6.44 4.08 13.25
C PHE A 7 5.30 3.18 13.75
N ALA A 8 4.25 2.98 12.96
CA ALA A 8 3.15 2.05 13.24
C ALA A 8 2.47 1.64 11.91
N TYR A 9 1.86 0.46 11.89
CA TYR A 9 1.24 -0.23 10.76
C TYR A 9 2.24 -0.74 9.70
N LEU A 10 2.11 -2.03 9.38
CA LEU A 10 2.92 -2.78 8.43
C LEU A 10 4.37 -3.03 8.87
N GLU A 11 4.76 -2.67 10.08
CA GLU A 11 6.07 -3.00 10.66
C GLU A 11 6.27 -4.49 10.85
N ASP A 12 5.19 -5.20 11.19
CA ASP A 12 5.13 -6.65 11.34
C ASP A 12 5.26 -7.36 9.98
N ILE A 13 4.61 -6.84 8.97
CA ILE A 13 4.72 -7.34 7.59
C ILE A 13 6.14 -7.09 7.06
N ASP A 14 6.71 -5.90 7.30
CA ASP A 14 8.08 -5.57 6.88
C ASP A 14 9.11 -6.55 7.46
N ILE A 15 9.06 -6.80 8.76
CA ILE A 15 10.03 -7.71 9.39
C ILE A 15 9.85 -9.16 8.91
N GLY A 16 8.60 -9.60 8.74
CA GLY A 16 8.30 -10.93 8.20
C GLY A 16 8.77 -11.10 6.76
N TYR A 17 8.60 -10.07 5.93
CA TYR A 17 9.06 -10.06 4.55
C TYR A 17 10.58 -10.09 4.46
N ARG A 18 11.29 -9.24 5.22
CA ARG A 18 12.76 -9.24 5.29
C ARG A 18 13.31 -10.57 5.78
N ALA A 19 12.71 -11.16 6.80
CA ALA A 19 13.09 -12.48 7.28
C ALA A 19 13.06 -13.51 6.13
N ARG A 20 12.02 -13.50 5.30
CA ARG A 20 11.91 -14.39 4.13
C ARG A 20 12.98 -14.11 3.08
N ILE A 21 13.31 -12.86 2.80
CA ILE A 21 14.39 -12.48 1.87
C ILE A 21 15.73 -13.04 2.35
N TYR A 22 15.99 -12.99 3.66
CA TYR A 22 17.21 -13.52 4.27
C TYR A 22 17.21 -15.05 4.49
N GLY A 23 16.23 -15.77 3.97
CA GLY A 23 16.15 -17.23 4.04
C GLY A 23 15.55 -17.80 5.32
N TYR A 24 15.00 -16.96 6.21
CA TYR A 24 14.29 -17.40 7.41
C TYR A 24 12.86 -17.78 7.10
N TYR A 25 12.25 -18.55 8.00
CA TYR A 25 10.85 -18.94 7.93
C TYR A 25 10.03 -18.21 9.00
N ASN A 26 8.87 -17.69 8.61
CA ASN A 26 7.88 -17.21 9.55
C ASN A 26 7.04 -18.41 10.02
N THR A 27 7.04 -18.68 11.32
CA THR A 27 6.33 -19.82 11.89
C THR A 27 5.27 -19.33 12.87
N TYR A 28 4.08 -19.87 12.73
CA TYR A 28 3.02 -19.64 13.70
C TYR A 28 3.27 -20.48 14.96
N CYS A 29 3.23 -19.81 16.13
CA CYS A 29 3.35 -20.45 17.42
C CYS A 29 2.03 -20.31 18.20
N PRO A 30 1.21 -21.37 18.34
CA PRO A 30 -0.10 -21.27 18.99
C PRO A 30 -0.05 -20.97 20.49
N HIS A 31 1.11 -21.19 21.11
CA HIS A 31 1.32 -20.92 22.54
C HIS A 31 1.82 -19.49 22.84
N ALA A 32 2.21 -18.73 21.81
CA ALA A 32 2.60 -17.34 21.95
C ALA A 32 1.35 -16.44 21.95
N LEU A 33 0.79 -16.22 23.12
CA LEU A 33 -0.39 -15.39 23.30
C LEU A 33 0.00 -13.93 23.50
N VAL A 34 -0.60 -13.06 22.70
CA VAL A 34 -0.44 -11.60 22.80
C VAL A 34 -1.80 -10.93 22.97
N TYR A 35 -1.94 -10.13 24.01
CA TYR A 35 -3.14 -9.32 24.21
C TYR A 35 -2.96 -7.97 23.52
N HIS A 36 -3.69 -7.75 22.46
CA HIS A 36 -3.60 -6.53 21.68
C HIS A 36 -4.75 -5.55 22.01
N VAL A 37 -4.41 -4.40 22.56
CA VAL A 37 -5.37 -3.33 22.80
C VAL A 37 -5.63 -2.59 21.50
N GLY A 38 -6.73 -2.92 20.83
CA GLY A 38 -7.10 -2.31 19.56
C GLY A 38 -7.29 -0.79 19.67
N SER A 39 -6.64 -0.05 18.80
CA SER A 39 -6.73 1.42 18.75
C SER A 39 -6.19 2.19 19.96
N GLY A 40 -5.43 1.53 20.85
CA GLY A 40 -4.90 2.16 22.06
C GLY A 40 -4.08 3.43 21.80
N THR A 41 -3.26 3.44 20.75
CA THR A 41 -2.40 4.58 20.40
C THR A 41 -3.07 5.60 19.50
N SER A 42 -4.02 5.18 18.66
CA SER A 42 -4.53 5.99 17.54
C SER A 42 -6.01 6.37 17.67
N GLY A 43 -6.64 6.05 18.81
CA GLY A 43 -8.03 6.41 19.10
C GLY A 43 -9.04 5.62 18.26
N SER A 44 -9.88 6.27 17.46
CA SER A 44 -10.96 5.62 16.71
C SER A 44 -10.49 4.57 15.73
N LYS A 45 -11.37 3.60 15.41
CA LYS A 45 -11.11 2.52 14.45
C LYS A 45 -10.73 3.04 13.06
N TYR A 46 -11.33 4.14 12.64
CA TYR A 46 -11.06 4.82 11.37
C TYR A 46 -10.77 6.30 11.60
N ASN A 47 -9.61 6.76 11.18
CA ASN A 47 -9.26 8.18 11.17
C ASN A 47 -8.23 8.47 10.06
N ALA A 48 -8.10 9.74 9.70
CA ALA A 48 -7.19 10.18 8.63
C ALA A 48 -5.72 9.83 8.91
N PHE A 49 -5.30 9.85 10.18
CA PHE A 49 -3.95 9.47 10.58
C PHE A 49 -3.63 8.03 10.21
N LYS A 50 -4.50 7.08 10.54
CA LYS A 50 -4.34 5.66 10.22
C LYS A 50 -4.27 5.43 8.71
N VAL A 51 -5.20 6.03 7.97
CA VAL A 51 -5.27 5.91 6.51
C VAL A 51 -3.98 6.44 5.86
N LYS A 52 -3.56 7.64 6.25
CA LYS A 52 -2.34 8.27 5.73
C LYS A 52 -1.10 7.43 6.03
N LEU A 53 -0.96 6.95 7.27
CA LEU A 53 0.21 6.20 7.69
C LEU A 53 0.26 4.81 7.03
N SER A 54 -0.87 4.11 6.96
CA SER A 54 -0.96 2.82 6.26
C SER A 54 -0.67 2.96 4.77
N ALA A 55 -1.21 3.97 4.10
CA ALA A 55 -0.94 4.23 2.68
C ALA A 55 0.55 4.51 2.44
N ARG A 56 1.17 5.39 3.25
CA ARG A 56 2.60 5.67 3.20
C ARG A 56 3.43 4.40 3.39
N ASN A 57 3.11 3.64 4.42
CA ASN A 57 3.89 2.46 4.78
C ASN A 57 3.74 1.32 3.76
N ASN A 58 2.60 1.19 3.08
CA ASN A 58 2.44 0.27 1.95
C ASN A 58 3.43 0.59 0.82
N ILE A 59 3.50 1.86 0.43
CA ILE A 59 4.44 2.29 -0.62
C ILE A 59 5.88 2.08 -0.15
N TYR A 60 6.19 2.45 1.08
CA TYR A 60 7.53 2.31 1.66
C TYR A 60 7.98 0.84 1.74
N LEU A 61 7.11 -0.06 2.20
CA LEU A 61 7.35 -1.50 2.29
C LEU A 61 7.71 -2.08 0.92
N VAL A 62 6.94 -1.74 -0.10
CA VAL A 62 7.13 -2.21 -1.47
C VAL A 62 8.43 -1.64 -2.05
N TYR A 63 8.64 -0.33 -1.94
CA TYR A 63 9.84 0.34 -2.42
C TYR A 63 11.13 -0.20 -1.80
N LYS A 64 11.12 -0.43 -0.48
CA LYS A 64 12.28 -0.90 0.28
C LYS A 64 12.66 -2.35 -0.01
N ASN A 65 11.66 -3.22 -0.16
CA ASN A 65 11.88 -4.67 -0.11
C ASN A 65 11.76 -5.37 -1.47
N MET A 66 11.15 -4.74 -2.48
CA MET A 66 10.99 -5.36 -3.79
C MET A 66 12.18 -5.07 -4.73
N PRO A 67 12.61 -6.07 -5.53
CA PRO A 67 13.56 -5.83 -6.61
C PRO A 67 13.02 -4.80 -7.61
N TYR A 68 13.88 -3.90 -8.08
CA TYR A 68 13.49 -2.81 -8.99
C TYR A 68 12.81 -3.28 -10.28
N ILE A 69 13.21 -4.45 -10.79
CA ILE A 69 12.58 -5.02 -11.98
C ILE A 69 11.12 -5.40 -11.73
N GLN A 70 10.79 -5.93 -10.54
CA GLN A 70 9.41 -6.24 -10.16
C GLN A 70 8.60 -4.96 -9.96
N LEU A 71 9.19 -3.93 -9.36
CA LEU A 71 8.55 -2.61 -9.22
C LEU A 71 8.19 -2.02 -10.59
N ALA A 72 9.13 -2.08 -11.54
CA ALA A 72 8.91 -1.59 -12.90
C ALA A 72 7.79 -2.37 -13.61
N LEU A 73 7.78 -3.70 -13.49
CA LEU A 73 6.72 -4.55 -14.07
C LEU A 73 5.35 -4.27 -13.44
N ILE A 74 5.26 -4.16 -12.12
CA ILE A 74 4.02 -3.85 -11.42
C ILE A 74 3.50 -2.47 -11.85
N PHE A 75 4.38 -1.47 -11.91
CA PHE A 75 4.03 -0.12 -12.36
C PHE A 75 3.50 -0.13 -13.79
N PHE A 76 4.16 -0.86 -14.70
CA PHE A 76 3.74 -0.99 -16.09
C PHE A 76 2.37 -1.68 -16.21
N LEU A 77 2.16 -2.80 -15.53
CA LEU A 77 0.88 -3.50 -15.51
C LEU A 77 -0.22 -2.64 -14.90
N TRP A 78 0.08 -1.91 -13.83
CA TRP A 78 -0.87 -1.00 -13.20
C TRP A 78 -1.29 0.12 -14.16
N GLN A 79 -0.33 0.68 -14.92
CA GLN A 79 -0.63 1.67 -15.95
C GLN A 79 -1.55 1.12 -17.05
N LEU A 80 -1.34 -0.11 -17.50
CA LEU A 80 -2.20 -0.75 -18.50
C LEU A 80 -3.63 -0.92 -17.99
N VAL A 81 -3.79 -1.44 -16.76
CA VAL A 81 -5.11 -1.64 -16.14
C VAL A 81 -5.80 -0.32 -15.87
N PHE A 82 -5.08 0.65 -15.32
CA PHE A 82 -5.63 1.97 -15.02
C PHE A 82 -6.06 2.71 -16.29
N SER A 83 -5.23 2.67 -17.33
CA SER A 83 -5.52 3.25 -18.63
C SER A 83 -6.79 2.67 -19.23
N SER A 84 -6.92 1.34 -19.27
CA SER A 84 -8.10 0.66 -19.83
C SER A 84 -9.38 0.98 -19.05
N ASN A 85 -9.32 0.98 -17.72
CA ASN A 85 -10.45 1.32 -16.86
C ASN A 85 -10.87 2.78 -17.01
N THR A 86 -9.91 3.71 -17.11
CA THR A 86 -10.19 5.13 -17.31
C THR A 86 -10.86 5.39 -18.64
N TYR A 87 -10.42 4.73 -19.73
CA TYR A 87 -11.09 4.83 -21.03
C TYR A 87 -12.51 4.28 -21.00
N SER A 88 -12.74 3.18 -20.32
CA SER A 88 -14.07 2.59 -20.18
C SER A 88 -15.01 3.48 -19.37
N LEU A 89 -14.54 4.06 -18.27
CA LEU A 89 -15.30 5.00 -17.44
C LEU A 89 -15.62 6.31 -18.19
N LEU A 90 -14.66 6.88 -18.91
CA LEU A 90 -14.86 8.08 -19.71
C LEU A 90 -15.89 7.85 -20.83
N LYS A 91 -15.89 6.66 -21.44
CA LYS A 91 -16.88 6.27 -22.44
C LYS A 91 -18.28 6.11 -21.84
N LEU A 92 -18.40 5.54 -20.65
CA LEU A 92 -19.66 5.36 -19.92
C LEU A 92 -20.26 6.69 -19.47
N VAL A 93 -19.43 7.65 -19.04
CA VAL A 93 -19.85 8.99 -18.56
C VAL A 93 -20.09 9.95 -19.74
N GLY A 94 -19.82 9.54 -20.99
CA GLY A 94 -20.08 10.37 -22.18
C GLY A 94 -19.17 11.59 -22.31
N VAL A 95 -18.04 11.61 -21.61
CA VAL A 95 -17.07 12.71 -21.69
C VAL A 95 -16.40 12.67 -23.06
N LYS A 96 -16.75 13.61 -23.91
CA LYS A 96 -16.07 13.81 -25.19
C LYS A 96 -14.64 14.26 -24.93
N ASN A 97 -13.71 13.52 -25.51
CA ASN A 97 -12.25 13.61 -25.39
C ASN A 97 -11.74 15.01 -25.74
N THR A 98 -11.72 15.93 -24.77
CA THR A 98 -11.01 17.21 -24.90
C THR A 98 -9.83 17.19 -23.94
N LYS A 99 -8.63 17.40 -24.46
CA LYS A 99 -7.36 17.45 -23.69
C LYS A 99 -7.37 18.45 -22.52
N LYS A 100 -8.42 19.24 -22.35
CA LYS A 100 -8.61 20.23 -21.29
C LYS A 100 -9.23 19.65 -19.99
N ASP A 101 -9.86 18.48 -20.04
CA ASP A 101 -10.59 17.97 -18.88
C ASP A 101 -9.74 17.10 -17.94
N PHE A 102 -8.54 16.67 -18.37
CA PHE A 102 -7.63 15.88 -17.53
C PHE A 102 -7.06 16.64 -16.34
N SER A 103 -6.97 17.96 -16.40
CA SER A 103 -6.44 18.77 -15.30
C SER A 103 -7.43 18.95 -14.13
N LYS A 104 -8.71 18.66 -14.35
CA LYS A 104 -9.76 18.84 -13.31
C LYS A 104 -10.07 17.56 -12.50
N VAL A 105 -9.60 16.40 -12.95
CA VAL A 105 -9.88 15.11 -12.29
C VAL A 105 -8.85 14.75 -11.21
N PHE A 106 -7.74 15.49 -11.13
CA PHE A 106 -6.65 15.24 -10.17
C PHE A 106 -6.61 16.19 -8.96
N ILE A 107 -7.71 16.87 -8.64
CA ILE A 107 -7.81 17.66 -7.40
C ILE A 107 -8.95 17.09 -6.56
N ILE A 108 -8.66 16.01 -5.86
CA ILE A 108 -9.29 15.65 -4.58
C ILE A 108 -8.21 15.10 -3.66
#